data_46db4939e70703e29d61f667b21cac68
#
_entry.id   46db4939e70703e29d61f667b21cac68
#
_cell.length_a   1.000
_cell.length_b   1.000
_cell.length_c   1.000
_cell.angle_alpha   90.00
_cell.angle_beta   90.00
_cell.angle_gamma   90.00
#
_symmetry.space_group_name_H-M   'P 1'
#
loop_
_entity.id
_entity.type
_entity.pdbx_description
1 polymer ?
#
loop_
_entity_poly.entity_id
_entity_poly.type
_entity_poly.pdbx_seq_one_letter_code
_entity_poly.pdbx_strand_id
1 'polypeptide(L)'
;RLSDEIKQHLLTAARSASSSHFVQSFSILEITDEKLRKELAEITNSASYVNQTGTFYVFVGDLYRQSKLLLENNRTLDGLRNMESLLVSVIDATIAAQNMVIAAESLDLGICYIGGIRNDIEKVAELLNLPPFTIPVFGLTVGVPEYKNQVKPRLLLENQVGENQYPHEQFTDLKAYEELTKDYYALREKNQHQTSWGDKNVAFFEEIRRPEIAG
;
A
#
# COMPACT_ATOMS: atom_id res chain seq x y z
N ARG A 1 15.75 -14.47 5.46
CA ARG A 1 14.95 -14.50 4.22
C ARG A 1 13.87 -15.57 4.35
N LEU A 2 12.72 -15.39 3.69
CA LEU A 2 11.66 -16.40 3.63
C LEU A 2 12.10 -17.54 2.69
N SER A 3 11.59 -18.77 2.94
CA SER A 3 11.78 -19.89 2.01
C SER A 3 11.03 -19.64 0.69
N ASP A 4 11.48 -20.28 -0.38
CA ASP A 4 10.83 -20.16 -1.69
C ASP A 4 9.39 -20.72 -1.66
N GLU A 5 9.13 -21.75 -0.87
CA GLU A 5 7.80 -22.30 -0.65
C GLU A 5 6.83 -21.27 -0.05
N ILE A 6 7.25 -20.57 1.02
CA ILE A 6 6.45 -19.49 1.63
C ILE A 6 6.20 -18.38 0.62
N LYS A 7 7.23 -17.94 -0.12
CA LYS A 7 7.07 -16.92 -1.15
C LYS A 7 6.07 -17.33 -2.22
N GLN A 8 6.10 -18.57 -2.69
CA GLN A 8 5.14 -19.09 -3.67
C GLN A 8 3.70 -19.09 -3.12
N HIS A 9 3.49 -19.44 -1.86
CA HIS A 9 2.18 -19.35 -1.22
C HIS A 9 1.68 -17.90 -1.19
N LEU A 10 2.53 -16.96 -0.79
CA LEU A 10 2.21 -15.53 -0.73
C LEU A 10 1.86 -14.97 -2.11
N LEU A 11 2.67 -15.28 -3.13
CA LEU A 11 2.44 -14.82 -4.50
C LEU A 11 1.19 -15.48 -5.10
N THR A 12 0.91 -16.73 -4.77
CA THR A 12 -0.32 -17.43 -5.20
C THR A 12 -1.55 -16.78 -4.59
N ALA A 13 -1.52 -16.46 -3.30
CA ALA A 13 -2.60 -15.73 -2.64
C ALA A 13 -2.84 -14.35 -3.29
N ALA A 14 -1.79 -13.58 -3.53
CA ALA A 14 -1.88 -12.28 -4.18
C ALA A 14 -2.53 -12.37 -5.57
N ARG A 15 -2.05 -13.24 -6.42
CA ARG A 15 -2.56 -13.39 -7.79
C ARG A 15 -3.97 -13.98 -7.88
N SER A 16 -4.48 -14.57 -6.81
CA SER A 16 -5.85 -15.10 -6.72
C SER A 16 -6.88 -14.03 -6.31
N ALA A 17 -6.45 -12.79 -6.16
CA ALA A 17 -7.32 -11.68 -5.83
C ALA A 17 -8.34 -11.40 -6.93
N SER A 18 -9.49 -10.84 -6.53
CA SER A 18 -10.46 -10.31 -7.48
C SER A 18 -9.88 -9.15 -8.29
N SER A 19 -10.34 -8.99 -9.52
CA SER A 19 -9.90 -7.92 -10.42
C SER A 19 -11.12 -7.39 -11.18
N SER A 20 -11.19 -6.06 -11.34
CA SER A 20 -12.24 -5.41 -12.10
C SER A 20 -12.27 -5.93 -13.54
N HIS A 21 -13.42 -6.38 -14.02
CA HIS A 21 -13.58 -6.97 -15.37
C HIS A 21 -12.53 -8.03 -15.73
N PHE A 22 -11.90 -8.62 -14.73
CA PHE A 22 -10.81 -9.59 -14.89
C PHE A 22 -9.60 -9.05 -15.69
N VAL A 23 -9.37 -7.73 -15.64
CA VAL A 23 -8.26 -7.08 -16.38
C VAL A 23 -6.88 -7.35 -15.77
N GLN A 24 -6.82 -7.70 -14.47
CA GLN A 24 -5.59 -8.06 -13.77
C GLN A 24 -4.48 -7.02 -13.95
N SER A 25 -4.84 -5.75 -13.71
CA SER A 25 -4.02 -4.57 -14.01
C SER A 25 -2.98 -4.25 -12.94
N PHE A 26 -2.23 -5.26 -12.49
CA PHE A 26 -1.15 -5.11 -11.53
C PHE A 26 0.04 -6.01 -11.85
N SER A 27 1.20 -5.63 -11.31
CA SER A 27 2.41 -6.46 -11.28
C SER A 27 3.05 -6.41 -9.89
N ILE A 28 3.77 -7.46 -9.53
CA ILE A 28 4.49 -7.60 -8.27
C ILE A 28 5.96 -7.80 -8.60
N LEU A 29 6.82 -6.94 -8.07
CA LEU A 29 8.28 -7.06 -8.22
C LEU A 29 8.87 -7.47 -6.87
N GLU A 30 9.52 -8.63 -6.81
CA GLU A 30 10.35 -9.01 -5.66
C GLU A 30 11.72 -8.36 -5.79
N ILE A 31 12.12 -7.58 -4.79
CA ILE A 31 13.41 -6.89 -4.78
C ILE A 31 14.44 -7.77 -4.09
N THR A 32 15.22 -8.50 -4.87
CA THR A 32 16.26 -9.44 -4.40
C THR A 32 17.66 -8.86 -4.46
N ASP A 33 17.92 -7.90 -5.34
CA ASP A 33 19.20 -7.20 -5.45
C ASP A 33 19.40 -6.27 -4.25
N GLU A 34 20.51 -6.45 -3.53
CA GLU A 34 20.77 -5.72 -2.28
C GLU A 34 21.10 -4.24 -2.52
N LYS A 35 21.68 -3.89 -3.65
CA LYS A 35 22.00 -2.49 -3.98
C LYS A 35 20.71 -1.74 -4.32
N LEU A 36 19.91 -2.31 -5.22
CA LEU A 36 18.59 -1.76 -5.57
C LEU A 36 17.70 -1.60 -4.33
N ARG A 37 17.71 -2.60 -3.44
CA ARG A 37 16.93 -2.56 -2.20
C ARG A 37 17.35 -1.42 -1.28
N LYS A 38 18.65 -1.13 -1.17
CA LYS A 38 19.17 0.01 -0.39
C LYS A 38 18.76 1.34 -1.01
N GLU A 39 18.88 1.50 -2.31
CA GLU A 39 18.46 2.72 -3.01
C GLU A 39 16.95 2.99 -2.81
N LEU A 40 16.12 1.97 -2.96
CA LEU A 40 14.69 2.08 -2.68
C LEU A 40 14.40 2.40 -1.20
N ALA A 41 15.15 1.79 -0.27
CA ALA A 41 15.00 2.04 1.16
C ALA A 41 15.28 3.51 1.54
N GLU A 42 16.27 4.14 0.91
CA GLU A 42 16.59 5.57 1.08
C GLU A 42 15.45 6.45 0.60
N ILE A 43 14.91 6.20 -0.61
CA ILE A 43 13.76 6.94 -1.17
C ILE A 43 12.55 6.85 -0.24
N THR A 44 12.30 5.69 0.32
CA THR A 44 11.10 5.45 1.14
C THR A 44 11.15 6.11 2.52
N ASN A 45 12.29 6.60 2.98
CA ASN A 45 12.54 7.00 4.38
C ASN A 45 12.16 5.90 5.40
N SER A 46 12.21 4.63 4.97
CA SER A 46 11.81 3.46 5.78
C SER A 46 12.89 2.38 5.78
N ALA A 47 14.16 2.80 5.79
CA ALA A 47 15.31 1.93 5.61
C ALA A 47 15.37 0.77 6.61
N SER A 48 14.99 0.98 7.86
CA SER A 48 14.93 -0.08 8.88
C SER A 48 13.95 -1.19 8.50
N TYR A 49 12.78 -0.84 8.00
CA TYR A 49 11.77 -1.81 7.56
C TYR A 49 12.16 -2.52 6.26
N VAL A 50 12.69 -1.78 5.27
CA VAL A 50 13.02 -2.34 3.97
C VAL A 50 14.28 -3.21 4.02
N ASN A 51 15.34 -2.76 4.69
CA ASN A 51 16.62 -3.47 4.71
C ASN A 51 16.65 -4.69 5.64
N GLN A 52 15.89 -4.66 6.73
CA GLN A 52 15.91 -5.72 7.76
C GLN A 52 14.83 -6.80 7.55
N THR A 53 13.90 -6.61 6.63
CA THR A 53 12.84 -7.58 6.37
C THR A 53 13.30 -8.83 5.63
N GLY A 54 12.56 -9.91 5.75
CA GLY A 54 12.81 -11.17 5.04
C GLY A 54 12.68 -11.04 3.52
N THR A 55 11.62 -10.40 3.05
CA THR A 55 11.35 -10.17 1.62
C THR A 55 10.71 -8.79 1.44
N PHE A 56 11.05 -8.13 0.34
CA PHE A 56 10.48 -6.84 -0.05
C PHE A 56 9.89 -6.93 -1.44
N TYR A 57 8.60 -6.59 -1.56
CA TYR A 57 7.87 -6.52 -2.81
C TYR A 57 7.49 -5.08 -3.13
N VAL A 58 7.47 -4.73 -4.42
CA VAL A 58 6.86 -3.50 -4.93
C VAL A 58 5.63 -3.88 -5.75
N PHE A 59 4.49 -3.36 -5.36
CA PHE A 59 3.23 -3.49 -6.08
C PHE A 59 3.08 -2.34 -7.06
N VAL A 60 2.81 -2.68 -8.30
CA VAL A 60 2.73 -1.76 -9.44
C VAL A 60 1.33 -1.84 -10.03
N GLY A 61 0.65 -0.70 -10.16
CA GLY A 61 -0.50 -0.58 -11.05
C GLY A 61 0.00 -0.65 -12.48
N ASP A 62 -0.51 -1.59 -13.27
CA ASP A 62 0.09 -2.00 -14.53
C ASP A 62 -0.95 -2.17 -15.62
N LEU A 63 -1.00 -1.19 -16.51
CA LEU A 63 -1.81 -1.19 -17.73
C LEU A 63 -0.95 -1.38 -19.00
N TYR A 64 0.34 -1.70 -18.86
CA TYR A 64 1.23 -1.88 -19.98
C TYR A 64 0.81 -3.06 -20.87
N ARG A 65 0.40 -4.17 -20.27
CA ARG A 65 -0.14 -5.32 -21.02
C ARG A 65 -1.34 -4.92 -21.87
N GLN A 66 -2.27 -4.17 -21.31
CA GLN A 66 -3.46 -3.66 -22.00
C GLN A 66 -3.09 -2.68 -23.10
N SER A 67 -2.07 -1.84 -22.89
CA SER A 67 -1.58 -0.92 -23.93
C SER A 67 -1.03 -1.68 -25.14
N LYS A 68 -0.30 -2.77 -24.93
CA LYS A 68 0.21 -3.63 -26.00
C LYS A 68 -0.93 -4.28 -26.78
N LEU A 69 -1.92 -4.86 -26.09
CA LEU A 69 -3.09 -5.46 -26.72
C LEU A 69 -3.87 -4.48 -27.60
N LEU A 70 -4.04 -3.23 -27.12
CA LEU A 70 -4.71 -2.18 -27.90
C LEU A 70 -3.93 -1.85 -29.19
N LEU A 71 -2.61 -1.66 -29.06
CA LEU A 71 -1.76 -1.34 -30.23
C LEU A 71 -1.72 -2.48 -31.25
N GLU A 72 -1.61 -3.73 -30.81
CA GLU A 72 -1.65 -4.92 -31.67
C GLU A 72 -2.97 -5.04 -32.42
N ASN A 73 -4.06 -4.50 -31.88
CA ASN A 73 -5.38 -4.46 -32.52
C ASN A 73 -5.69 -3.11 -33.22
N ASN A 74 -4.68 -2.28 -33.47
CA ASN A 74 -4.80 -0.97 -34.13
C ASN A 74 -5.81 -0.04 -33.41
N ARG A 75 -5.84 -0.06 -32.06
CA ARG A 75 -6.68 0.82 -31.23
C ARG A 75 -5.84 1.93 -30.63
N THR A 76 -6.52 3.05 -30.31
CA THR A 76 -5.89 4.16 -29.56
C THR A 76 -5.70 3.81 -28.08
N LEU A 77 -4.84 4.55 -27.41
CA LEU A 77 -4.57 4.38 -25.97
C LEU A 77 -5.38 5.34 -25.08
N ASP A 78 -6.32 6.08 -25.67
CA ASP A 78 -7.08 7.11 -24.95
C ASP A 78 -7.88 6.53 -23.78
N GLY A 79 -8.40 5.33 -23.94
CA GLY A 79 -9.10 4.58 -22.89
C GLY A 79 -8.23 4.23 -21.67
N LEU A 80 -6.90 4.32 -21.77
CA LEU A 80 -5.97 4.09 -20.66
C LEU A 80 -5.52 5.39 -19.96
N ARG A 81 -5.84 6.57 -20.53
CA ARG A 81 -5.35 7.88 -20.09
C ARG A 81 -6.41 8.63 -19.30
N ASN A 82 -7.01 7.98 -18.34
CA ASN A 82 -8.05 8.58 -17.51
C ASN A 82 -7.96 8.08 -16.06
N MET A 83 -8.66 8.77 -15.16
CA MET A 83 -8.68 8.47 -13.74
C MET A 83 -9.24 7.07 -13.44
N GLU A 84 -10.25 6.61 -14.18
CA GLU A 84 -10.86 5.30 -14.00
C GLU A 84 -9.84 4.17 -14.20
N SER A 85 -9.06 4.24 -15.28
CA SER A 85 -8.01 3.25 -15.56
C SER A 85 -6.92 3.24 -14.49
N LEU A 86 -6.54 4.43 -13.98
CA LEU A 86 -5.62 4.53 -12.86
C LEU A 86 -6.21 3.89 -11.60
N LEU A 87 -7.46 4.22 -11.24
CA LEU A 87 -8.14 3.67 -10.08
C LEU A 87 -8.24 2.14 -10.16
N VAL A 88 -8.65 1.58 -11.30
CA VAL A 88 -8.73 0.13 -11.51
C VAL A 88 -7.37 -0.53 -11.25
N SER A 89 -6.27 0.03 -11.77
CA SER A 89 -4.94 -0.55 -11.57
C SER A 89 -4.46 -0.46 -10.12
N VAL A 90 -4.72 0.65 -9.44
CA VAL A 90 -4.38 0.84 -8.02
C VAL A 90 -5.22 -0.08 -7.12
N ILE A 91 -6.51 -0.23 -7.40
CA ILE A 91 -7.41 -1.10 -6.65
C ILE A 91 -6.99 -2.56 -6.83
N ASP A 92 -6.75 -3.03 -8.06
CA ASP A 92 -6.30 -4.40 -8.32
C ASP A 92 -4.99 -4.70 -7.58
N ALA A 93 -4.00 -3.81 -7.65
CA ALA A 93 -2.75 -3.94 -6.89
C ALA A 93 -2.97 -4.00 -5.37
N THR A 94 -3.91 -3.21 -4.86
CA THR A 94 -4.21 -3.14 -3.42
C THR A 94 -4.91 -4.40 -2.93
N ILE A 95 -5.89 -4.92 -3.68
CA ILE A 95 -6.59 -6.17 -3.33
C ILE A 95 -5.62 -7.34 -3.37
N ALA A 96 -4.76 -7.42 -4.38
CA ALA A 96 -3.72 -8.44 -4.48
C ALA A 96 -2.75 -8.40 -3.29
N ALA A 97 -2.30 -7.19 -2.91
CA ALA A 97 -1.44 -7.02 -1.74
C ALA A 97 -2.14 -7.43 -0.44
N GLN A 98 -3.41 -7.08 -0.27
CA GLN A 98 -4.16 -7.46 0.93
C GLN A 98 -4.38 -8.98 1.03
N ASN A 99 -4.60 -9.68 -0.08
CA ASN A 99 -4.62 -11.15 -0.08
C ASN A 99 -3.26 -11.73 0.37
N MET A 100 -2.14 -11.16 -0.12
CA MET A 100 -0.79 -11.55 0.34
C MET A 100 -0.63 -11.31 1.84
N VAL A 101 -1.12 -10.18 2.36
CA VAL A 101 -1.06 -9.84 3.79
C VAL A 101 -1.82 -10.87 4.62
N ILE A 102 -3.06 -11.21 4.25
CA ILE A 102 -3.86 -12.20 4.96
C ILE A 102 -3.15 -13.56 4.97
N ALA A 103 -2.57 -13.96 3.83
CA ALA A 103 -1.78 -15.20 3.75
C ALA A 103 -0.52 -15.13 4.63
N ALA A 104 0.18 -14.02 4.66
CA ALA A 104 1.36 -13.83 5.51
C ALA A 104 1.00 -13.90 7.00
N GLU A 105 -0.06 -13.21 7.42
CA GLU A 105 -0.53 -13.22 8.80
C GLU A 105 -1.02 -14.61 9.25
N SER A 106 -1.63 -15.40 8.35
CA SER A 106 -2.02 -16.79 8.63
C SER A 106 -0.82 -17.73 8.85
N LEU A 107 0.37 -17.30 8.41
CA LEU A 107 1.65 -17.99 8.63
C LEU A 107 2.48 -17.35 9.77
N ASP A 108 1.85 -16.56 10.64
CA ASP A 108 2.50 -15.81 11.72
C ASP A 108 3.63 -14.87 11.26
N LEU A 109 3.62 -14.44 10.00
CA LEU A 109 4.56 -13.46 9.47
C LEU A 109 4.09 -12.03 9.77
N GLY A 110 5.05 -11.12 9.93
CA GLY A 110 4.81 -9.70 10.05
C GLY A 110 4.89 -9.01 8.69
N ILE A 111 4.12 -7.93 8.54
CA ILE A 111 4.07 -7.13 7.32
C ILE A 111 4.21 -5.63 7.62
N CYS A 112 4.65 -4.88 6.62
CA CYS A 112 4.52 -3.43 6.63
C CYS A 112 4.33 -2.89 5.22
N TYR A 113 3.27 -2.10 5.01
CA TYR A 113 3.09 -1.33 3.78
C TYR A 113 4.02 -0.13 3.76
N ILE A 114 4.74 0.06 2.67
CA ILE A 114 5.74 1.12 2.48
C ILE A 114 5.24 2.12 1.43
N GLY A 115 4.42 3.07 1.87
CA GLY A 115 3.90 4.14 1.00
C GLY A 115 4.98 5.12 0.53
N GLY A 116 6.14 5.14 1.20
CA GLY A 116 7.30 5.96 0.83
C GLY A 116 7.88 5.66 -0.57
N ILE A 117 7.49 4.56 -1.21
CA ILE A 117 7.79 4.31 -2.64
C ILE A 117 7.36 5.49 -3.53
N ARG A 118 6.33 6.23 -3.13
CA ARG A 118 5.85 7.40 -3.88
C ARG A 118 6.53 8.72 -3.51
N ASN A 119 7.58 8.71 -2.69
CA ASN A 119 8.31 9.94 -2.34
C ASN A 119 9.13 10.48 -3.52
N ASP A 120 9.55 9.60 -4.43
CA ASP A 120 10.18 9.94 -5.71
C ASP A 120 9.75 8.87 -6.73
N ILE A 121 8.59 9.10 -7.33
CA ILE A 121 7.94 8.11 -8.20
C ILE A 121 8.71 7.90 -9.50
N GLU A 122 9.31 8.97 -10.02
CA GLU A 122 10.09 8.94 -11.26
C GLU A 122 11.37 8.14 -11.04
N LYS A 123 12.08 8.39 -9.94
CA LYS A 123 13.30 7.65 -9.61
C LYS A 123 13.02 6.18 -9.34
N VAL A 124 11.93 5.85 -8.67
CA VAL A 124 11.52 4.46 -8.45
C VAL A 124 11.17 3.77 -9.78
N ALA A 125 10.46 4.45 -10.68
CA ALA A 125 10.14 3.92 -12.00
C ALA A 125 11.40 3.67 -12.84
N GLU A 126 12.37 4.58 -12.79
CA GLU A 126 13.68 4.42 -13.43
C GLU A 126 14.45 3.21 -12.87
N LEU A 127 14.60 3.14 -11.54
CA LEU A 127 15.32 2.06 -10.87
C LEU A 127 14.73 0.68 -11.13
N LEU A 128 13.39 0.59 -11.25
CA LEU A 128 12.67 -0.63 -11.52
C LEU A 128 12.47 -0.88 -13.03
N ASN A 129 12.96 0.01 -13.89
CA ASN A 129 12.77 -0.04 -15.34
C ASN A 129 11.29 -0.24 -15.72
N LEU A 130 10.40 0.54 -15.08
CA LEU A 130 8.97 0.44 -15.31
C LEU A 130 8.59 1.00 -16.70
N PRO A 131 7.78 0.27 -17.48
CA PRO A 131 7.34 0.75 -18.79
C PRO A 131 6.24 1.82 -18.66
N PRO A 132 5.90 2.53 -19.75
CA PRO A 132 4.74 3.43 -19.78
C PRO A 132 3.45 2.72 -19.34
N PHE A 133 2.49 3.48 -18.82
CA PHE A 133 1.22 2.99 -18.27
C PHE A 133 1.37 2.09 -17.03
N THR A 134 2.44 2.29 -16.29
CA THR A 134 2.63 1.66 -14.98
C THR A 134 2.92 2.71 -13.91
N ILE A 135 2.56 2.40 -12.67
CA ILE A 135 2.82 3.26 -11.52
C ILE A 135 3.20 2.43 -10.29
N PRO A 136 4.33 2.71 -9.61
CA PRO A 136 4.64 2.05 -8.34
C PRO A 136 3.68 2.56 -7.25
N VAL A 137 2.82 1.67 -6.72
CA VAL A 137 1.76 2.05 -5.77
C VAL A 137 2.30 2.09 -4.34
N PHE A 138 2.90 1.02 -3.90
CA PHE A 138 3.55 0.89 -2.58
C PHE A 138 4.50 -0.29 -2.56
N GLY A 139 5.40 -0.29 -1.58
CA GLY A 139 6.15 -1.47 -1.18
C GLY A 139 5.41 -2.28 -0.12
N LEU A 140 5.73 -3.56 -0.02
CA LEU A 140 5.27 -4.46 1.04
C LEU A 140 6.46 -5.26 1.56
N THR A 141 6.79 -5.09 2.84
CA THR A 141 7.77 -5.94 3.52
C THR A 141 7.07 -7.11 4.18
N VAL A 142 7.65 -8.30 4.08
CA VAL A 142 7.15 -9.51 4.73
C VAL A 142 8.31 -10.24 5.41
N GLY A 143 8.15 -10.63 6.67
CA GLY A 143 9.19 -11.31 7.41
C GLY A 143 8.73 -11.89 8.74
N VAL A 144 9.63 -12.57 9.44
CA VAL A 144 9.36 -13.01 10.81
C VAL A 144 9.42 -11.79 11.73
N PRO A 145 8.34 -11.45 12.46
CA PRO A 145 8.35 -10.29 13.31
C PRO A 145 9.24 -10.49 14.54
N GLU A 146 10.07 -9.53 14.87
CA GLU A 146 10.88 -9.54 16.09
C GLU A 146 9.99 -9.39 17.34
N TYR A 147 8.91 -8.62 17.20
CA TYR A 147 7.87 -8.45 18.23
C TYR A 147 6.52 -8.17 17.58
N LYS A 148 5.45 -8.54 18.28
CA LYS A 148 4.08 -8.22 17.85
C LYS A 148 3.64 -6.90 18.51
N ASN A 149 3.26 -5.93 17.71
CA ASN A 149 2.69 -4.68 18.20
C ASN A 149 1.30 -4.92 18.83
N GLN A 150 0.93 -4.05 19.77
CA GLN A 150 -0.44 -3.97 20.22
C GLN A 150 -1.38 -3.58 19.08
N VAL A 151 -2.60 -4.08 19.11
CA VAL A 151 -3.62 -3.73 18.11
C VAL A 151 -3.98 -2.26 18.27
N LYS A 152 -3.72 -1.48 17.23
CA LYS A 152 -4.08 -0.07 17.19
C LYS A 152 -5.59 0.07 16.99
N PRO A 153 -6.30 0.86 17.82
CA PRO A 153 -7.73 1.07 17.63
C PRO A 153 -8.04 1.66 16.26
N ARG A 154 -9.15 1.25 15.70
CA ARG A 154 -9.74 1.80 14.47
C ARG A 154 -10.88 2.72 14.83
N LEU A 155 -11.30 3.55 13.88
CA LEU A 155 -12.54 4.31 14.02
C LEU A 155 -13.67 3.38 14.50
N LEU A 156 -14.55 3.89 15.33
CA LEU A 156 -15.69 3.12 15.79
C LEU A 156 -16.54 2.69 14.59
N LEU A 157 -17.20 1.55 14.72
CA LEU A 157 -18.00 1.01 13.61
C LEU A 157 -19.01 2.02 13.09
N GLU A 158 -19.65 2.75 14.01
CA GLU A 158 -20.59 3.83 13.72
C GLU A 158 -20.00 5.01 12.94
N ASN A 159 -18.67 5.22 13.00
CA ASN A 159 -18.01 6.27 12.24
C ASN A 159 -17.55 5.83 10.84
N GLN A 160 -17.74 4.56 10.48
CA GLN A 160 -17.29 4.01 9.20
C GLN A 160 -18.35 3.25 8.42
N VAL A 161 -19.41 2.79 9.08
CA VAL A 161 -20.44 1.97 8.46
C VAL A 161 -21.79 2.67 8.56
N GLY A 162 -22.35 3.03 7.41
CA GLY A 162 -23.69 3.59 7.27
C GLY A 162 -24.61 2.65 6.48
N GLU A 163 -25.90 2.80 6.64
CA GLU A 163 -26.91 2.05 5.90
C GLU A 163 -27.58 2.94 4.85
N ASN A 164 -27.57 2.49 3.60
CA ASN A 164 -28.19 3.10 2.43
C ASN A 164 -27.68 4.49 2.03
N GLN A 165 -27.32 5.37 2.97
CA GLN A 165 -26.90 6.75 2.73
C GLN A 165 -25.70 7.09 3.62
N TYR A 166 -24.96 8.15 3.25
CA TYR A 166 -23.86 8.66 4.03
C TYR A 166 -24.36 9.44 5.25
N PRO A 167 -24.16 8.97 6.49
CA PRO A 167 -24.68 9.63 7.70
C PRO A 167 -23.69 10.71 8.17
N HIS A 168 -23.80 11.94 7.61
CA HIS A 168 -22.83 13.03 7.81
C HIS A 168 -22.46 13.30 9.27
N GLU A 169 -23.44 13.50 10.14
CA GLU A 169 -23.19 13.83 11.55
C GLU A 169 -22.56 12.66 12.31
N GLN A 170 -23.06 11.45 12.10
CA GLN A 170 -22.55 10.24 12.74
C GLN A 170 -21.07 9.97 12.36
N PHE A 171 -20.71 10.16 11.08
CA PHE A 171 -19.35 9.90 10.62
C PHE A 171 -18.35 10.98 11.06
N THR A 172 -18.81 12.17 11.40
CA THR A 172 -17.98 13.29 11.86
C THR A 172 -17.98 13.52 13.37
N ASP A 173 -18.82 12.80 14.15
CA ASP A 173 -18.74 12.82 15.61
C ASP A 173 -17.66 11.87 16.10
N LEU A 174 -16.44 12.37 16.18
CA LEU A 174 -15.23 11.61 16.50
C LEU A 174 -14.79 11.70 17.95
N LYS A 175 -15.57 12.33 18.85
CA LYS A 175 -15.18 12.61 20.24
C LYS A 175 -14.72 11.37 21.00
N ALA A 176 -15.51 10.30 20.95
CA ALA A 176 -15.17 9.04 21.65
C ALA A 176 -13.91 8.39 21.08
N TYR A 177 -13.72 8.46 19.76
CA TYR A 177 -12.52 7.93 19.12
C TYR A 177 -11.27 8.76 19.40
N GLU A 178 -11.40 10.10 19.51
CA GLU A 178 -10.31 10.99 19.91
C GLU A 178 -9.79 10.65 21.29
N GLU A 179 -10.68 10.43 22.27
CA GLU A 179 -10.30 10.01 23.63
C GLU A 179 -9.63 8.65 23.62
N LEU A 180 -10.22 7.67 22.92
CA LEU A 180 -9.65 6.33 22.78
C LEU A 180 -8.23 6.35 22.19
N THR A 181 -7.98 7.20 21.19
CA THR A 181 -6.65 7.28 20.58
C THR A 181 -5.65 8.05 21.41
N LYS A 182 -6.05 9.05 22.19
CA LYS A 182 -5.20 9.71 23.19
C LYS A 182 -4.71 8.71 24.22
N ASP A 183 -5.61 7.92 24.78
CA ASP A 183 -5.27 6.88 25.77
C ASP A 183 -4.33 5.82 25.15
N TYR A 184 -4.65 5.34 23.96
CA TYR A 184 -3.79 4.40 23.26
C TYR A 184 -2.37 4.92 23.07
N TYR A 185 -2.19 6.19 22.63
CA TYR A 185 -0.86 6.75 22.40
C TYR A 185 -0.12 7.06 23.70
N ALA A 186 -0.83 7.41 24.78
CA ALA A 186 -0.25 7.66 26.10
C ALA A 186 0.20 6.37 26.80
N LEU A 187 -0.51 5.26 26.59
CA LEU A 187 -0.29 3.99 27.30
C LEU A 187 0.54 2.97 26.51
N ARG A 188 0.99 3.30 25.30
CA ARG A 188 1.83 2.38 24.49
C ARG A 188 3.12 2.02 25.22
N GLU A 189 3.55 0.77 25.07
CA GLU A 189 4.84 0.31 25.61
C GLU A 189 6.05 1.00 24.96
N LYS A 190 5.95 1.31 23.65
CA LYS A 190 6.99 2.00 22.88
C LYS A 190 6.41 3.18 22.13
N ASN A 191 7.21 4.24 21.93
CA ASN A 191 6.83 5.45 21.21
C ASN A 191 5.56 6.12 21.76
N GLN A 192 5.53 6.36 23.06
CA GLN A 192 4.46 7.11 23.72
C GLN A 192 4.40 8.54 23.19
N HIS A 193 3.21 9.04 22.94
CA HIS A 193 2.96 10.41 22.50
C HIS A 193 1.69 10.96 23.14
N GLN A 194 1.71 12.25 23.47
CA GLN A 194 0.48 12.97 23.85
C GLN A 194 -0.13 13.58 22.59
N THR A 195 -0.94 12.79 21.89
CA THR A 195 -1.57 13.19 20.61
C THR A 195 -2.83 12.36 20.41
N SER A 196 -3.71 12.84 19.57
CA SER A 196 -4.91 12.12 19.12
C SER A 196 -4.81 11.70 17.66
N TRP A 197 -5.82 11.02 17.17
CA TRP A 197 -5.97 10.72 15.75
C TRP A 197 -6.23 12.01 14.95
N GLY A 198 -7.07 12.92 15.45
CA GLY A 198 -7.37 14.20 14.83
C GLY A 198 -6.13 15.08 14.70
N ASP A 199 -5.35 15.25 15.78
CA ASP A 199 -4.12 16.01 15.73
C ASP A 199 -3.18 15.52 14.62
N LYS A 200 -3.04 14.18 14.50
CA LYS A 200 -2.21 13.58 13.46
C LYS A 200 -2.76 13.77 12.06
N ASN A 201 -4.07 13.75 11.89
CA ASN A 201 -4.69 13.97 10.58
C ASN A 201 -4.59 15.43 10.15
N VAL A 202 -4.81 16.38 11.05
CA VAL A 202 -4.60 17.80 10.77
C VAL A 202 -3.16 18.02 10.29
N ALA A 203 -2.17 17.60 11.07
CA ALA A 203 -0.76 17.72 10.69
C ALA A 203 -0.40 16.99 9.38
N PHE A 204 -1.11 15.90 9.07
CA PHE A 204 -0.85 15.14 7.83
C PHE A 204 -1.40 15.85 6.59
N PHE A 205 -2.56 16.50 6.68
CA PHE A 205 -3.25 17.11 5.53
C PHE A 205 -3.07 18.64 5.45
N GLU A 206 -2.37 19.25 6.41
CA GLU A 206 -2.08 20.69 6.40
C GLU A 206 -1.19 21.10 5.22
N GLU A 207 -0.31 20.20 4.78
CA GLU A 207 0.59 20.40 3.65
C GLU A 207 0.29 19.44 2.50
N ILE A 208 0.47 19.93 1.25
CA ILE A 208 0.42 19.06 0.07
C ILE A 208 1.62 18.13 0.10
N ARG A 209 1.37 16.86 0.30
CA ARG A 209 2.40 15.84 0.23
C ARG A 209 2.58 15.35 -1.19
N ARG A 210 3.84 15.22 -1.60
CA ARG A 210 4.21 14.74 -2.95
C ARG A 210 3.55 15.58 -4.04
N PRO A 211 3.88 16.89 -4.11
CA PRO A 211 3.28 17.82 -5.07
C PRO A 211 3.47 17.37 -6.53
N GLU A 212 4.50 16.61 -6.83
CA GLU A 212 4.78 16.01 -8.14
C GLU A 212 3.72 14.99 -8.62
N ILE A 213 2.89 14.49 -7.69
CA ILE A 213 1.78 13.57 -8.00
C ILE A 213 0.42 14.28 -7.97
N ALA A 214 0.38 15.52 -7.50
CA ALA A 214 -0.86 16.25 -7.23
C ALA A 214 -1.44 16.96 -8.47
N GLY A 215 -0.81 16.86 -9.65
CA GLY A 215 -1.21 17.50 -10.90
C GLY A 215 -1.96 16.60 -11.86
#